data_23775e06add2bbc6cefa09ef45f465dd
#
_entry.id   23775e06add2bbc6cefa09ef45f465dd
#
_cell.length_a   1.000
_cell.length_b   1.000
_cell.length_c   1.000
_cell.angle_alpha   90.00
_cell.angle_beta   90.00
_cell.angle_gamma   90.00
#
_symmetry.space_group_name_H-M   'P 1'
#
loop_
_entity.id
_entity.type
_entity.pdbx_description
1 polymer ?
#
loop_
_entity_poly.entity_id
_entity_poly.type
_entity_poly.pdbx_seq_one_letter_code
_entity_poly.pdbx_strand_id
1 'polypeptide(L)'
;MNHPLHKIIVRFRVDPVGVSMPGPRLSQRVRKVIEARSFARISHGRLALLITTCVALCAAFIVVTLSHAQGPQSVGGKMSFEVASVKQDKDGRPYSNFPLGPGNSYSANGGLLSANDIPVSVYIGFAYGLTTYQRYALDSQLPKWAKDERFDIQAKADTEATKDQMRMMMRSLLADRFKLAAHKETHAGPVFALVLAKPGEAGPQLHLRSSDSPPCGAFTLSASARSADGSPTACDVFLSLVDTGHIKTSARDVTLQMIAAAMPLSGMPALDRPVVDETGLTGNYDFSIESVPETTTVPETKSAEPGPTFLEALQDQLGLKLVSKTGEVTTLVIDHIEEPTPN
;
A
#
# COMPACT_ATOMS: atom_id res chain seq x y z
N MET A 1 -52.05 2.17 -20.15
CA MET A 1 -52.08 0.77 -20.65
C MET A 1 -51.23 -0.06 -19.70
N ASN A 2 -51.95 -0.83 -18.87
CA ASN A 2 -51.37 -1.66 -17.80
C ASN A 2 -50.86 -2.98 -18.37
N HIS A 3 -49.70 -3.43 -17.97
CA HIS A 3 -49.33 -4.85 -18.05
C HIS A 3 -48.90 -5.36 -16.68
N PRO A 4 -49.46 -6.49 -16.23
CA PRO A 4 -49.26 -7.01 -14.89
C PRO A 4 -48.07 -7.99 -14.80
N LEU A 5 -47.42 -7.96 -13.64
CA LEU A 5 -46.38 -8.87 -13.19
C LEU A 5 -46.98 -10.30 -12.99
N HIS A 6 -46.45 -11.28 -13.69
CA HIS A 6 -46.73 -12.69 -13.45
C HIS A 6 -45.93 -13.22 -12.25
N LYS A 7 -46.66 -13.50 -11.16
CA LYS A 7 -46.14 -14.31 -10.04
C LYS A 7 -46.17 -15.80 -10.48
N ILE A 8 -44.99 -16.39 -10.58
CA ILE A 8 -44.87 -17.84 -10.74
C ILE A 8 -44.92 -18.45 -9.34
N ILE A 9 -46.05 -19.10 -9.03
CA ILE A 9 -46.23 -19.95 -7.84
C ILE A 9 -45.87 -21.37 -8.25
N VAL A 10 -44.75 -21.88 -7.78
CA VAL A 10 -44.38 -23.29 -7.87
C VAL A 10 -45.11 -24.04 -6.75
N ARG A 11 -46.18 -24.79 -7.10
CA ARG A 11 -46.83 -25.73 -6.20
C ARG A 11 -46.11 -27.07 -6.26
N PHE A 12 -45.45 -27.43 -5.17
CA PHE A 12 -45.04 -28.81 -4.94
C PHE A 12 -46.23 -29.63 -4.52
N ARG A 13 -46.58 -30.62 -5.35
CA ARG A 13 -47.58 -31.65 -5.04
C ARG A 13 -46.85 -32.80 -4.34
N VAL A 14 -47.09 -33.01 -3.06
CA VAL A 14 -46.62 -34.18 -2.32
C VAL A 14 -47.72 -35.20 -2.35
N ASP A 15 -47.49 -36.30 -3.05
CA ASP A 15 -48.40 -37.45 -3.02
C ASP A 15 -48.25 -38.18 -1.68
N PRO A 16 -49.35 -38.56 -1.03
CA PRO A 16 -49.27 -39.31 0.22
C PRO A 16 -49.06 -40.79 -0.03
N VAL A 17 -47.86 -41.29 0.14
CA VAL A 17 -47.60 -42.72 0.27
C VAL A 17 -48.10 -43.16 1.64
N GLY A 18 -49.20 -43.92 1.64
CA GLY A 18 -49.80 -44.48 2.85
C GLY A 18 -48.87 -45.50 3.49
N VAL A 19 -48.31 -45.17 4.64
CA VAL A 19 -47.72 -46.14 5.56
C VAL A 19 -48.68 -46.38 6.70
N SER A 20 -49.28 -47.59 6.71
CA SER A 20 -50.11 -48.10 7.79
C SER A 20 -49.33 -48.21 9.08
N MET A 21 -49.66 -47.42 10.09
CA MET A 21 -49.05 -47.53 11.43
C MET A 21 -49.88 -48.41 12.34
N PRO A 22 -49.28 -49.42 13.00
CA PRO A 22 -49.95 -50.18 14.02
C PRO A 22 -49.90 -49.52 15.37
N GLY A 23 -51.04 -49.23 15.95
CA GLY A 23 -51.32 -49.37 17.34
C GLY A 23 -51.02 -48.21 18.33
N PRO A 24 -51.82 -48.13 19.41
CA PRO A 24 -51.88 -46.99 20.33
C PRO A 24 -50.72 -46.92 21.37
N ARG A 25 -49.62 -47.62 21.12
CA ARG A 25 -48.51 -47.70 22.11
C ARG A 25 -47.47 -46.56 21.94
N LEU A 26 -47.43 -45.87 20.83
CA LEU A 26 -46.44 -44.81 20.62
C LEU A 26 -46.86 -43.50 21.31
N SER A 27 -48.16 -43.19 21.30
CA SER A 27 -48.69 -41.97 21.95
C SER A 27 -48.52 -41.97 23.48
N GLN A 28 -48.58 -43.15 24.09
CA GLN A 28 -48.38 -43.29 25.56
C GLN A 28 -46.88 -43.15 25.92
N ARG A 29 -45.96 -43.57 25.09
CA ARG A 29 -44.49 -43.41 25.35
C ARG A 29 -44.05 -41.97 25.16
N VAL A 30 -44.57 -41.25 24.19
CA VAL A 30 -44.26 -39.84 24.00
C VAL A 30 -44.82 -38.99 25.12
N ARG A 31 -46.02 -39.30 25.62
CA ARG A 31 -46.63 -38.59 26.72
C ARG A 31 -45.83 -38.78 28.05
N LYS A 32 -45.32 -39.99 28.29
CA LYS A 32 -44.46 -40.25 29.49
C LYS A 32 -43.10 -39.53 29.43
N VAL A 33 -42.56 -39.31 28.23
CA VAL A 33 -41.28 -38.57 28.11
C VAL A 33 -41.46 -37.05 28.25
N ILE A 34 -42.64 -36.54 27.90
CA ILE A 34 -42.97 -35.11 28.07
C ILE A 34 -43.34 -34.82 29.54
N GLU A 35 -44.03 -35.73 30.24
CA GLU A 35 -44.38 -35.58 31.66
C GLU A 35 -43.19 -35.78 32.63
N ALA A 36 -42.10 -36.47 32.18
CA ALA A 36 -40.92 -36.69 33.02
C ALA A 36 -39.93 -35.46 33.04
N ARG A 37 -40.18 -34.41 32.27
CA ARG A 37 -39.48 -33.12 32.49
C ARG A 37 -40.22 -32.28 33.51
N SER A 38 -40.19 -32.71 34.77
CA SER A 38 -40.43 -31.80 35.89
C SER A 38 -39.39 -30.68 35.82
N PHE A 39 -39.87 -29.50 35.45
CA PHE A 39 -39.08 -28.29 35.63
C PHE A 39 -38.75 -28.19 37.13
N ALA A 40 -37.51 -28.57 37.48
CA ALA A 40 -37.03 -28.31 38.84
C ALA A 40 -37.16 -26.79 39.04
N ARG A 41 -38.06 -26.39 39.99
CA ARG A 41 -38.19 -24.99 40.40
C ARG A 41 -36.83 -24.57 40.96
N ILE A 42 -36.07 -23.87 40.14
CA ILE A 42 -34.80 -23.26 40.56
C ILE A 42 -35.20 -22.25 41.63
N SER A 43 -34.77 -22.46 42.88
CA SER A 43 -35.05 -21.51 43.94
C SER A 43 -34.43 -20.15 43.57
N HIS A 44 -35.12 -19.07 43.91
CA HIS A 44 -34.68 -17.71 43.56
C HIS A 44 -33.21 -17.43 43.95
N GLY A 45 -32.74 -18.08 45.04
CA GLY A 45 -31.34 -17.99 45.47
C GLY A 45 -30.35 -18.67 44.51
N ARG A 46 -30.73 -19.83 43.90
CA ARG A 46 -29.87 -20.49 42.90
C ARG A 46 -29.86 -19.75 41.56
N LEU A 47 -30.98 -19.14 41.16
CA LEU A 47 -31.06 -18.30 39.98
C LEU A 47 -30.20 -17.02 40.15
N ALA A 48 -30.29 -16.38 41.32
CA ALA A 48 -29.47 -15.22 41.64
C ALA A 48 -27.96 -15.57 41.62
N LEU A 49 -27.58 -16.72 42.19
CA LEU A 49 -26.17 -17.18 42.17
C LEU A 49 -25.67 -17.46 40.74
N LEU A 50 -26.48 -18.04 39.85
CA LEU A 50 -26.10 -18.28 38.44
C LEU A 50 -25.97 -16.97 37.67
N ILE A 51 -26.84 -15.99 37.92
CA ILE A 51 -26.75 -14.69 37.26
C ILE A 51 -25.49 -13.93 37.73
N THR A 52 -25.19 -13.94 39.02
CA THR A 52 -23.99 -13.26 39.53
C THR A 52 -22.71 -13.90 39.08
N THR A 53 -22.62 -15.24 38.97
CA THR A 53 -21.45 -15.92 38.41
C THR A 53 -21.31 -15.66 36.91
N CYS A 54 -22.41 -15.63 36.16
CA CYS A 54 -22.36 -15.31 34.72
C CYS A 54 -21.90 -13.85 34.48
N VAL A 55 -22.41 -12.89 35.25
CA VAL A 55 -21.99 -11.48 35.16
C VAL A 55 -20.51 -11.32 35.57
N ALA A 56 -20.05 -12.03 36.61
CA ALA A 56 -18.64 -12.00 37.01
C ALA A 56 -17.71 -12.59 35.93
N LEU A 57 -18.13 -13.72 35.30
CA LEU A 57 -17.38 -14.32 34.19
C LEU A 57 -17.37 -13.42 32.96
N CYS A 58 -18.48 -12.77 32.60
CA CYS A 58 -18.53 -11.82 31.51
C CYS A 58 -17.65 -10.59 31.78
N ALA A 59 -17.69 -10.06 33.03
CA ALA A 59 -16.83 -8.94 33.42
C ALA A 59 -15.33 -9.33 33.38
N ALA A 60 -14.96 -10.53 33.80
CA ALA A 60 -13.61 -11.04 33.73
C ALA A 60 -13.16 -11.22 32.25
N PHE A 61 -14.06 -11.68 31.36
CA PHE A 61 -13.78 -11.83 29.95
C PHE A 61 -13.58 -10.47 29.25
N ILE A 62 -14.38 -9.46 29.62
CA ILE A 62 -14.24 -8.08 29.12
C ILE A 62 -12.90 -7.48 29.58
N VAL A 63 -12.50 -7.70 30.82
CA VAL A 63 -11.20 -7.21 31.33
C VAL A 63 -10.04 -7.89 30.61
N VAL A 64 -10.11 -9.19 30.36
CA VAL A 64 -9.07 -9.93 29.62
C VAL A 64 -9.02 -9.50 28.14
N THR A 65 -10.16 -9.27 27.49
CA THR A 65 -10.19 -8.79 26.09
C THR A 65 -9.72 -7.34 25.97
N LEU A 66 -10.03 -6.48 26.94
CA LEU A 66 -9.50 -5.11 26.99
C LEU A 66 -7.99 -5.07 27.26
N SER A 67 -7.44 -6.00 28.06
CA SER A 67 -5.99 -6.09 28.26
C SER A 67 -5.23 -6.65 27.05
N HIS A 68 -5.87 -7.40 26.17
CA HIS A 68 -5.26 -7.86 24.89
C HIS A 68 -5.49 -6.91 23.72
N ALA A 69 -6.40 -5.93 23.86
CA ALA A 69 -6.62 -4.85 22.89
C ALA A 69 -5.68 -3.66 23.09
N GLN A 70 -4.79 -3.70 24.07
CA GLN A 70 -3.64 -2.81 24.12
C GLN A 70 -2.60 -3.36 23.13
N GLY A 71 -2.83 -3.13 21.83
CA GLY A 71 -1.75 -2.97 20.88
C GLY A 71 -0.74 -1.98 21.50
N PRO A 72 0.56 -2.02 21.13
CA PRO A 72 1.57 -1.21 21.78
C PRO A 72 1.06 0.22 21.86
N GLN A 73 0.67 0.66 23.05
CA GLN A 73 0.39 2.05 23.29
C GLN A 73 1.69 2.76 22.97
N SER A 74 1.69 3.51 21.88
CA SER A 74 2.64 4.57 21.70
C SER A 74 2.43 5.54 22.88
N VAL A 75 3.07 5.23 23.98
CA VAL A 75 3.47 6.25 24.94
C VAL A 75 4.14 7.28 24.06
N GLY A 76 3.72 8.54 24.05
CA GLY A 76 4.16 9.58 23.12
C GLY A 76 5.67 9.90 23.15
N GLY A 77 6.49 8.86 23.02
CA GLY A 77 7.93 8.88 22.82
C GLY A 77 8.21 9.03 21.33
N LYS A 78 8.90 10.09 20.98
CA LYS A 78 9.48 10.30 19.65
C LYS A 78 10.26 9.05 19.27
N MET A 79 9.81 8.31 18.24
CA MET A 79 10.54 7.14 17.74
C MET A 79 11.88 7.62 17.15
N SER A 80 13.00 7.09 17.63
CA SER A 80 14.33 7.46 17.16
C SER A 80 15.21 6.23 16.96
N PHE A 81 16.22 6.34 16.11
CA PHE A 81 17.27 5.34 16.04
C PHE A 81 18.05 5.34 17.36
N GLU A 82 18.52 4.17 17.78
CA GLU A 82 19.43 4.03 18.94
C GLU A 82 20.77 4.70 18.65
N VAL A 83 21.30 4.46 17.45
CA VAL A 83 22.54 5.07 16.97
C VAL A 83 22.34 5.55 15.54
N ALA A 84 22.84 6.74 15.24
CA ALA A 84 22.83 7.27 13.89
C ALA A 84 24.08 8.14 13.62
N SER A 85 24.63 8.00 12.41
CA SER A 85 25.69 8.81 11.85
C SER A 85 25.21 9.46 10.57
N VAL A 86 25.49 10.75 10.42
CA VAL A 86 25.22 11.52 9.20
C VAL A 86 26.54 12.15 8.77
N LYS A 87 26.97 11.89 7.53
CA LYS A 87 28.19 12.43 6.96
C LYS A 87 27.93 12.95 5.57
N GLN A 88 28.52 14.10 5.23
CA GLN A 88 28.52 14.58 3.85
C GLN A 88 29.41 13.66 3.01
N ASP A 89 28.87 13.15 1.89
CA ASP A 89 29.60 12.38 0.90
C ASP A 89 29.98 13.27 -0.30
N LYS A 90 31.18 13.05 -0.85
CA LYS A 90 31.71 13.83 -1.99
C LYS A 90 32.04 12.97 -3.20
N ASP A 91 32.27 11.68 -3.00
CA ASP A 91 32.84 10.79 -4.00
C ASP A 91 32.15 9.40 -4.03
N GLY A 92 30.96 9.28 -3.43
CA GLY A 92 30.25 8.02 -3.25
C GLY A 92 29.53 7.53 -4.51
N ARG A 93 28.88 6.39 -4.34
CA ARG A 93 27.91 5.85 -5.31
C ARG A 93 26.57 5.67 -4.61
N PRO A 94 25.47 6.07 -5.24
CA PRO A 94 24.14 5.90 -4.66
C PRO A 94 23.89 4.46 -4.22
N TYR A 95 23.58 4.29 -2.95
CA TYR A 95 23.29 3.00 -2.35
C TYR A 95 22.24 3.15 -1.25
N SER A 96 21.36 2.15 -1.12
CA SER A 96 20.59 1.93 0.09
C SER A 96 20.32 0.43 0.25
N ASN A 97 20.24 -0.03 1.50
CA ASN A 97 20.00 -1.45 1.80
C ASN A 97 18.54 -1.88 1.67
N PHE A 98 17.62 -0.93 1.43
CA PHE A 98 16.22 -1.17 1.06
C PHE A 98 15.67 0.03 0.28
N PRO A 99 14.55 -0.15 -0.46
CA PRO A 99 13.98 0.93 -1.26
C PRO A 99 13.53 2.12 -0.41
N LEU A 100 14.02 3.33 -0.73
CA LEU A 100 13.62 4.59 -0.07
C LEU A 100 12.38 5.23 -0.73
N GLY A 101 11.67 4.50 -1.58
CA GLY A 101 10.43 4.95 -2.20
C GLY A 101 9.21 4.83 -1.29
N PRO A 102 8.02 5.29 -1.78
CA PRO A 102 6.77 5.26 -1.03
C PRO A 102 6.21 3.85 -0.78
N GLY A 103 6.66 2.83 -1.53
CA GLY A 103 6.21 1.44 -1.37
C GLY A 103 6.52 0.83 -0.02
N ASN A 104 5.91 -0.31 0.29
CA ASN A 104 5.99 -0.96 1.59
C ASN A 104 6.96 -2.16 1.62
N SER A 105 7.55 -2.54 0.47
CA SER A 105 8.53 -3.62 0.45
C SER A 105 9.72 -3.30 1.36
N TYR A 106 9.95 -4.22 2.26
CA TYR A 106 11.00 -4.15 3.27
C TYR A 106 11.28 -5.55 3.79
N SER A 107 12.51 -5.96 3.73
CA SER A 107 12.94 -7.21 4.36
C SER A 107 13.56 -6.91 5.71
N ALA A 108 13.18 -7.70 6.70
CA ALA A 108 13.77 -7.64 8.03
C ALA A 108 15.30 -7.70 7.93
N ASN A 109 15.98 -6.71 8.51
CA ASN A 109 17.44 -6.53 8.39
C ASN A 109 18.09 -6.16 9.74
N GLY A 110 17.43 -6.52 10.82
CA GLY A 110 17.86 -6.20 12.17
C GLY A 110 17.71 -4.72 12.52
N GLY A 111 16.84 -3.98 11.85
CA GLY A 111 16.63 -2.55 12.12
C GLY A 111 17.75 -1.65 11.58
N LEU A 112 18.55 -2.13 10.62
CA LEU A 112 19.64 -1.35 10.02
C LEU A 112 19.13 -0.51 8.85
N LEU A 113 19.44 0.80 8.85
CA LEU A 113 19.39 1.69 7.71
C LEU A 113 20.81 2.03 7.29
N SER A 114 21.14 1.70 6.05
CA SER A 114 22.42 2.04 5.43
C SER A 114 22.15 2.66 4.07
N ALA A 115 22.45 3.93 3.92
CA ALA A 115 22.28 4.67 2.69
C ALA A 115 23.45 5.62 2.48
N ASN A 116 24.01 5.65 1.27
CA ASN A 116 25.20 6.40 0.90
C ASN A 116 24.92 7.20 -0.36
N ASP A 117 25.57 8.35 -0.49
CA ASP A 117 25.50 9.24 -1.66
C ASP A 117 24.04 9.63 -2.05
N ILE A 118 23.22 9.95 -1.05
CA ILE A 118 21.81 10.28 -1.22
C ILE A 118 21.55 11.74 -0.80
N PRO A 119 20.81 12.54 -1.60
CA PRO A 119 20.46 13.91 -1.20
C PRO A 119 19.38 13.93 -0.11
N VAL A 120 19.38 14.99 0.69
CA VAL A 120 18.42 15.13 1.81
C VAL A 120 16.97 15.11 1.33
N SER A 121 16.68 15.65 0.15
CA SER A 121 15.34 15.61 -0.46
C SER A 121 14.78 14.19 -0.59
N VAL A 122 15.64 13.19 -0.87
CA VAL A 122 15.22 11.77 -0.94
C VAL A 122 14.93 11.21 0.45
N TYR A 123 15.76 11.55 1.46
CA TYR A 123 15.49 11.14 2.85
C TYR A 123 14.19 11.75 3.39
N ILE A 124 13.88 13.00 3.04
CA ILE A 124 12.58 13.63 3.37
C ILE A 124 11.46 12.89 2.65
N GLY A 125 11.62 12.60 1.35
CA GLY A 125 10.66 11.83 0.58
C GLY A 125 10.36 10.47 1.21
N PHE A 126 11.38 9.74 1.65
CA PHE A 126 11.24 8.48 2.37
C PHE A 126 10.52 8.67 3.71
N ALA A 127 10.99 9.60 4.54
CA ALA A 127 10.46 9.85 5.88
C ALA A 127 8.95 10.16 5.89
N TYR A 128 8.47 10.90 4.91
CA TYR A 128 7.08 11.31 4.80
C TYR A 128 6.25 10.46 3.83
N GLY A 129 6.87 9.49 3.15
CA GLY A 129 6.21 8.61 2.17
C GLY A 129 5.68 9.37 0.97
N LEU A 130 6.46 10.32 0.45
CA LEU A 130 6.01 11.22 -0.61
C LEU A 130 5.91 10.52 -1.96
N THR A 131 4.84 10.81 -2.70
CA THR A 131 4.69 10.43 -4.11
C THR A 131 5.70 11.19 -4.98
N THR A 132 5.89 10.75 -6.22
CA THR A 132 6.78 11.42 -7.16
C THR A 132 6.39 12.88 -7.36
N TYR A 133 5.09 13.16 -7.53
CA TYR A 133 4.58 14.53 -7.65
C TYR A 133 4.91 15.39 -6.41
N GLN A 134 4.67 14.85 -5.20
CA GLN A 134 4.96 15.56 -3.95
C GLN A 134 6.45 15.84 -3.77
N ARG A 135 7.33 14.95 -4.26
CA ARG A 135 8.78 15.17 -4.26
C ARG A 135 9.19 16.31 -5.19
N TYR A 136 8.61 16.40 -6.39
CA TYR A 136 8.87 17.56 -7.27
C TYR A 136 8.38 18.86 -6.66
N ALA A 137 7.20 18.86 -6.01
CA ALA A 137 6.72 20.03 -5.28
C ALA A 137 7.63 20.41 -4.09
N LEU A 138 8.19 19.42 -3.40
CA LEU A 138 9.16 19.59 -2.31
C LEU A 138 10.44 20.27 -2.82
N ASP A 139 10.97 19.86 -3.96
CA ASP A 139 12.23 20.36 -4.50
C ASP A 139 12.21 21.88 -4.72
N SER A 140 11.06 22.49 -4.98
CA SER A 140 10.92 23.93 -5.10
C SER A 140 11.06 24.69 -3.78
N GLN A 141 10.82 24.03 -2.64
CA GLN A 141 10.88 24.60 -1.28
C GLN A 141 12.24 24.42 -0.62
N LEU A 142 13.04 23.47 -1.10
CA LEU A 142 14.32 23.14 -0.48
C LEU A 142 15.44 24.08 -0.94
N PRO A 143 16.37 24.43 -0.03
CA PRO A 143 17.60 25.13 -0.40
C PRO A 143 18.44 24.25 -1.33
N LYS A 144 19.32 24.89 -2.09
CA LYS A 144 20.15 24.22 -3.11
C LYS A 144 20.96 23.06 -2.53
N TRP A 145 21.58 23.25 -1.37
CA TRP A 145 22.39 22.21 -0.72
C TRP A 145 21.61 20.93 -0.43
N ALA A 146 20.35 21.04 0.00
CA ALA A 146 19.50 19.88 0.33
C ALA A 146 19.16 19.00 -0.90
N LYS A 147 19.31 19.55 -2.10
CA LYS A 147 19.09 18.86 -3.38
C LYS A 147 20.38 18.34 -4.00
N ASP A 148 21.44 19.13 -3.91
CA ASP A 148 22.69 18.90 -4.65
C ASP A 148 23.72 18.14 -3.81
N GLU A 149 23.79 18.41 -2.51
CA GLU A 149 24.73 17.74 -1.63
C GLU A 149 24.26 16.34 -1.27
N ARG A 150 25.23 15.44 -1.11
CA ARG A 150 25.00 14.04 -0.83
C ARG A 150 25.40 13.72 0.60
N PHE A 151 24.66 12.82 1.21
CA PHE A 151 24.87 12.41 2.59
C PHE A 151 24.80 10.90 2.73
N ASP A 152 25.72 10.39 3.54
CA ASP A 152 25.69 9.03 4.06
C ASP A 152 24.94 9.01 5.38
N ILE A 153 23.93 8.16 5.48
CA ILE A 153 23.23 7.90 6.73
C ILE A 153 23.35 6.42 7.08
N GLN A 154 24.01 6.17 8.24
CA GLN A 154 24.06 4.86 8.86
C GLN A 154 23.32 4.95 10.19
N ALA A 155 22.27 4.16 10.35
CA ALA A 155 21.46 4.21 11.56
C ALA A 155 20.97 2.82 11.95
N LYS A 156 20.79 2.61 13.24
CA LYS A 156 20.35 1.33 13.82
C LYS A 156 19.19 1.58 14.77
N ALA A 157 18.09 0.86 14.57
CA ALA A 157 17.01 0.77 15.55
C ALA A 157 17.40 -0.15 16.71
N ASP A 158 16.80 0.06 17.87
CA ASP A 158 17.00 -0.79 19.06
C ASP A 158 16.61 -2.26 18.77
N THR A 159 15.53 -2.46 18.04
CA THR A 159 15.00 -3.77 17.67
C THR A 159 14.72 -3.83 16.17
N GLU A 160 14.25 -5.00 15.71
CA GLU A 160 13.70 -5.11 14.36
C GLU A 160 12.55 -4.11 14.18
N ALA A 161 12.58 -3.38 13.07
CA ALA A 161 11.63 -2.30 12.79
C ALA A 161 10.92 -2.55 11.47
N THR A 162 9.67 -2.16 11.37
CA THR A 162 8.93 -2.10 10.11
C THR A 162 9.38 -0.90 9.27
N LYS A 163 9.08 -0.90 7.97
CA LYS A 163 9.40 0.24 7.10
C LYS A 163 8.78 1.56 7.59
N ASP A 164 7.55 1.51 8.12
CA ASP A 164 6.89 2.69 8.68
C ASP A 164 7.55 3.18 9.97
N GLN A 165 8.03 2.26 10.81
CA GLN A 165 8.83 2.62 11.97
C GLN A 165 10.16 3.27 11.54
N MET A 166 10.82 2.73 10.51
CA MET A 166 12.01 3.34 9.91
C MET A 166 11.72 4.76 9.39
N ARG A 167 10.58 4.99 8.74
CA ARG A 167 10.13 6.32 8.32
C ARG A 167 9.96 7.28 9.50
N MET A 168 9.34 6.82 10.60
CA MET A 168 9.16 7.63 11.80
C MET A 168 10.51 7.98 12.46
N MET A 169 11.41 7.02 12.56
CA MET A 169 12.76 7.24 13.08
C MET A 169 13.56 8.20 12.19
N MET A 170 13.41 8.11 10.85
CA MET A 170 14.02 9.04 9.92
C MET A 170 13.50 10.47 10.10
N ARG A 171 12.18 10.66 10.33
CA ARG A 171 11.64 12.00 10.67
C ARG A 171 12.32 12.58 11.89
N SER A 172 12.51 11.77 12.93
CA SER A 172 13.21 12.19 14.15
C SER A 172 14.67 12.56 13.88
N LEU A 173 15.37 11.76 13.07
CA LEU A 173 16.75 12.03 12.68
C LEU A 173 16.87 13.33 11.89
N LEU A 174 15.98 13.55 10.91
CA LEU A 174 15.96 14.78 10.11
C LEU A 174 15.68 16.02 10.99
N ALA A 175 14.74 15.91 11.93
CA ALA A 175 14.46 16.99 12.88
C ALA A 175 15.65 17.28 13.80
N ASP A 176 16.37 16.24 14.24
CA ASP A 176 17.51 16.42 15.17
C ASP A 176 18.76 16.93 14.47
N ARG A 177 19.10 16.40 13.29
CA ARG A 177 20.36 16.66 12.60
C ARG A 177 20.28 17.81 11.60
N PHE A 178 19.16 17.95 10.90
CA PHE A 178 18.92 18.96 9.86
C PHE A 178 17.94 20.05 10.34
N LYS A 179 17.50 20.01 11.60
CA LYS A 179 16.49 20.92 12.17
C LYS A 179 15.20 21.00 11.32
N LEU A 180 14.89 19.90 10.63
CA LEU A 180 13.71 19.83 9.76
C LEU A 180 12.44 20.04 10.58
N ALA A 181 11.69 21.09 10.25
CA ALA A 181 10.31 21.30 10.65
C ALA A 181 9.46 21.29 9.38
N ALA A 182 8.43 20.44 9.35
CA ALA A 182 7.57 20.29 8.20
C ALA A 182 6.19 19.79 8.62
N HIS A 183 5.16 20.22 7.90
CA HIS A 183 3.79 19.77 8.11
C HIS A 183 3.09 19.45 6.78
N LYS A 184 1.99 18.70 6.86
CA LYS A 184 1.17 18.38 5.67
C LYS A 184 0.02 19.36 5.58
N GLU A 185 -0.19 19.91 4.38
CA GLU A 185 -1.37 20.69 4.02
C GLU A 185 -2.22 19.92 3.00
N THR A 186 -3.53 19.93 3.17
CA THR A 186 -4.47 19.29 2.24
C THR A 186 -5.50 20.33 1.81
N HIS A 187 -5.71 20.42 0.50
CA HIS A 187 -6.70 21.31 -0.11
C HIS A 187 -7.37 20.63 -1.30
N ALA A 188 -8.55 21.12 -1.70
CA ALA A 188 -9.18 20.71 -2.94
C ALA A 188 -8.44 21.33 -4.13
N GLY A 189 -8.09 20.52 -5.12
CA GLY A 189 -7.34 20.96 -6.29
C GLY A 189 -7.49 20.01 -7.48
N PRO A 190 -6.85 20.34 -8.60
CA PRO A 190 -6.87 19.48 -9.78
C PRO A 190 -6.00 18.23 -9.52
N VAL A 191 -6.54 17.06 -9.87
CA VAL A 191 -5.84 15.78 -9.85
C VAL A 191 -6.10 15.02 -11.14
N PHE A 192 -5.25 14.04 -11.45
CA PHE A 192 -5.58 13.00 -12.41
C PHE A 192 -6.08 11.76 -11.65
N ALA A 193 -7.24 11.23 -12.04
CA ALA A 193 -7.67 9.90 -11.64
C ALA A 193 -7.10 8.87 -12.61
N LEU A 194 -6.37 7.89 -12.08
CA LEU A 194 -5.98 6.68 -12.81
C LEU A 194 -7.20 5.75 -12.79
N VAL A 195 -7.75 5.46 -13.95
CA VAL A 195 -8.95 4.63 -14.10
C VAL A 195 -8.74 3.57 -15.17
N LEU A 196 -9.57 2.53 -15.16
CA LEU A 196 -9.60 1.56 -16.27
C LEU A 196 -10.05 2.22 -17.57
N ALA A 197 -9.37 1.94 -18.67
CA ALA A 197 -9.75 2.41 -20.00
C ALA A 197 -11.09 1.83 -20.42
N LYS A 198 -11.33 0.54 -20.08
CA LYS A 198 -12.60 -0.17 -20.24
C LYS A 198 -13.03 -0.74 -18.88
N PRO A 199 -14.30 -0.63 -18.50
CA PRO A 199 -14.77 -1.13 -17.22
C PRO A 199 -14.48 -2.61 -17.01
N GLY A 200 -13.79 -2.95 -15.92
CA GLY A 200 -13.50 -4.32 -15.52
C GLY A 200 -12.39 -5.03 -16.30
N GLU A 201 -11.74 -4.39 -17.28
CA GLU A 201 -10.69 -4.99 -18.10
C GLU A 201 -9.33 -4.33 -17.81
N ALA A 202 -8.39 -5.10 -17.25
CA ALA A 202 -6.99 -4.75 -17.21
C ALA A 202 -6.33 -5.03 -18.58
N GLY A 203 -5.26 -4.30 -18.92
CA GLY A 203 -4.52 -4.54 -20.14
C GLY A 203 -3.64 -5.78 -20.07
N PRO A 204 -3.14 -6.25 -21.24
CA PRO A 204 -2.41 -7.50 -21.36
C PRO A 204 -1.05 -7.53 -20.66
N GLN A 205 -0.53 -6.39 -20.25
CA GLN A 205 0.75 -6.27 -19.56
C GLN A 205 0.59 -5.91 -18.06
N LEU A 206 -0.62 -5.93 -17.53
CA LEU A 206 -0.92 -5.74 -16.10
C LEU A 206 -1.42 -7.06 -15.51
N HIS A 207 -0.55 -7.78 -14.81
CA HIS A 207 -0.80 -9.13 -14.33
C HIS A 207 -1.01 -9.14 -12.81
N LEU A 208 -2.18 -9.59 -12.37
CA LEU A 208 -2.46 -9.80 -10.94
C LEU A 208 -1.53 -10.91 -10.41
N ARG A 209 -0.82 -10.63 -9.33
CA ARG A 209 0.00 -11.65 -8.67
C ARG A 209 -0.86 -12.68 -7.95
N SER A 210 -0.40 -13.91 -7.99
CA SER A 210 -0.99 -15.04 -7.27
C SER A 210 0.01 -15.61 -6.25
N SER A 211 -0.44 -16.56 -5.43
CA SER A 211 0.43 -17.32 -4.52
C SER A 211 1.56 -18.08 -5.24
N ASP A 212 1.36 -18.41 -6.51
CA ASP A 212 2.32 -19.17 -7.33
C ASP A 212 3.35 -18.28 -8.04
N SER A 213 3.19 -16.94 -7.91
CA SER A 213 4.14 -15.99 -8.49
C SER A 213 5.51 -16.12 -7.82
N PRO A 214 6.62 -15.97 -8.57
CA PRO A 214 7.97 -16.06 -8.00
C PRO A 214 8.15 -15.10 -6.82
N PRO A 215 8.84 -15.53 -5.74
CA PRO A 215 9.09 -14.66 -4.60
C PRO A 215 9.92 -13.45 -4.99
N CYS A 216 9.84 -12.39 -4.19
CA CYS A 216 10.66 -11.20 -4.37
C CYS A 216 12.13 -11.50 -4.09
N GLY A 217 13.01 -11.09 -4.98
CA GLY A 217 14.45 -11.10 -4.75
C GLY A 217 14.89 -9.99 -3.79
N ALA A 218 16.14 -10.05 -3.36
CA ALA A 218 16.72 -8.99 -2.55
C ALA A 218 16.77 -7.68 -3.34
N PHE A 219 16.53 -6.56 -2.65
CA PHE A 219 16.70 -5.24 -3.23
C PHE A 219 18.18 -4.94 -3.42
N THR A 220 18.53 -4.48 -4.62
CA THR A 220 19.88 -3.96 -4.93
C THR A 220 19.74 -2.89 -6.02
N LEU A 221 20.51 -1.83 -5.94
CA LEU A 221 20.60 -0.79 -6.99
C LEU A 221 21.45 -1.23 -8.17
N SER A 222 22.01 -2.45 -8.15
CA SER A 222 22.87 -2.97 -9.21
C SER A 222 22.06 -3.33 -10.46
N ALA A 223 22.66 -3.15 -11.61
CA ALA A 223 22.12 -3.59 -12.90
C ALA A 223 21.86 -5.11 -12.99
N SER A 224 22.44 -5.93 -12.10
CA SER A 224 22.25 -7.36 -11.99
C SER A 224 20.93 -7.77 -11.30
N ALA A 225 20.20 -6.84 -10.71
CA ALA A 225 18.92 -7.10 -10.04
C ALA A 225 17.73 -7.23 -11.01
N ARG A 226 17.94 -7.91 -12.15
CA ARG A 226 16.95 -8.07 -13.23
C ARG A 226 16.71 -9.53 -13.55
N SER A 227 15.46 -9.86 -13.86
CA SER A 227 15.10 -11.12 -14.49
C SER A 227 15.47 -11.12 -15.97
N ALA A 228 15.37 -12.27 -16.63
CA ALA A 228 15.70 -12.43 -18.05
C ALA A 228 14.88 -11.54 -19.00
N ASP A 229 13.65 -11.18 -18.60
CA ASP A 229 12.76 -10.25 -19.32
C ASP A 229 13.06 -8.76 -19.06
N GLY A 230 14.09 -8.46 -18.26
CA GLY A 230 14.49 -7.11 -17.88
C GLY A 230 13.70 -6.51 -16.73
N SER A 231 12.71 -7.22 -16.16
CA SER A 231 11.94 -6.74 -15.00
C SER A 231 12.76 -6.76 -13.71
N PRO A 232 12.47 -5.92 -12.70
CA PRO A 232 13.17 -5.97 -11.42
C PRO A 232 12.93 -7.31 -10.73
N THR A 233 13.95 -7.84 -10.05
CA THR A 233 13.78 -9.03 -9.20
C THR A 233 13.17 -8.68 -7.84
N ALA A 234 13.45 -7.47 -7.33
CA ALA A 234 12.86 -6.96 -6.10
C ALA A 234 11.42 -6.48 -6.31
N CYS A 235 10.61 -6.59 -5.29
CA CYS A 235 9.24 -6.09 -5.27
C CYS A 235 9.19 -4.61 -4.85
N ASP A 236 8.08 -3.91 -5.17
CA ASP A 236 7.85 -2.47 -4.91
C ASP A 236 8.92 -1.55 -5.52
N VAL A 237 9.59 -2.01 -6.57
CA VAL A 237 10.63 -1.25 -7.29
C VAL A 237 10.19 -1.02 -8.71
N PHE A 238 10.27 0.22 -9.16
CA PHE A 238 10.08 0.61 -10.54
C PHE A 238 11.45 0.68 -11.22
N LEU A 239 11.59 -0.04 -12.31
CA LEU A 239 12.80 -0.09 -13.11
C LEU A 239 12.50 0.42 -14.53
N SER A 240 13.26 1.41 -14.99
CA SER A 240 13.17 1.89 -16.36
C SER A 240 14.46 1.63 -17.08
N LEU A 241 14.34 1.03 -18.25
CA LEU A 241 15.44 0.72 -19.17
C LEU A 241 15.24 1.53 -20.43
N VAL A 242 16.32 2.15 -20.89
CA VAL A 242 16.34 2.85 -22.17
C VAL A 242 17.17 2.01 -23.14
N ASP A 243 16.57 1.58 -24.22
CA ASP A 243 17.23 0.82 -25.29
C ASP A 243 16.74 1.32 -26.66
N THR A 244 17.69 1.66 -27.56
CA THR A 244 17.44 2.04 -28.94
C THR A 244 16.26 3.00 -29.18
N GLY A 245 16.07 3.97 -28.29
CA GLY A 245 14.99 4.96 -28.39
C GLY A 245 13.66 4.54 -27.72
N HIS A 246 13.57 3.35 -27.15
CA HIS A 246 12.45 2.88 -26.38
C HIS A 246 12.74 2.95 -24.88
N ILE A 247 11.71 3.20 -24.09
CA ILE A 247 11.74 3.14 -22.62
C ILE A 247 10.83 2.02 -22.17
N LYS A 248 11.42 0.98 -21.59
CA LYS A 248 10.68 -0.08 -20.93
C LYS A 248 10.66 0.20 -19.43
N THR A 249 9.48 0.44 -18.87
CA THR A 249 9.27 0.58 -17.42
C THR A 249 8.52 -0.62 -16.90
N SER A 250 9.03 -1.23 -15.84
CA SER A 250 8.45 -2.43 -15.23
C SER A 250 8.53 -2.37 -13.71
N ALA A 251 7.60 -3.06 -13.06
CA ALA A 251 7.62 -3.24 -11.61
C ALA A 251 7.00 -4.59 -11.25
N ARG A 252 7.32 -5.09 -10.06
CA ARG A 252 6.76 -6.32 -9.51
C ARG A 252 6.14 -6.05 -8.16
N ASP A 253 5.02 -6.74 -7.89
CA ASP A 253 4.33 -6.76 -6.60
C ASP A 253 3.87 -5.36 -6.14
N VAL A 254 3.41 -4.53 -7.09
CA VAL A 254 2.96 -3.16 -6.83
C VAL A 254 1.44 -3.05 -6.85
N THR A 255 0.88 -2.20 -6.00
CA THR A 255 -0.54 -1.84 -6.05
C THR A 255 -0.79 -0.74 -7.09
N LEU A 256 -2.04 -0.60 -7.56
CA LEU A 256 -2.40 0.51 -8.46
C LEU A 256 -2.18 1.87 -7.79
N GLN A 257 -2.38 1.96 -6.48
CA GLN A 257 -2.04 3.15 -5.70
C GLN A 257 -0.55 3.49 -5.79
N MET A 258 0.34 2.48 -5.76
CA MET A 258 1.78 2.70 -5.93
C MET A 258 2.13 3.13 -7.35
N ILE A 259 1.47 2.56 -8.36
CA ILE A 259 1.64 3.00 -9.76
C ILE A 259 1.25 4.47 -9.90
N ALA A 260 0.08 4.86 -9.36
CA ALA A 260 -0.36 6.26 -9.34
C ALA A 260 0.62 7.17 -8.59
N ALA A 261 1.10 6.75 -7.41
CA ALA A 261 2.05 7.51 -6.59
C ALA A 261 3.43 7.67 -7.25
N ALA A 262 3.84 6.73 -8.11
CA ALA A 262 5.11 6.77 -8.83
C ALA A 262 5.06 7.68 -10.07
N MET A 263 3.87 8.06 -10.56
CA MET A 263 3.74 8.91 -11.75
C MET A 263 4.22 10.35 -11.49
N PRO A 264 4.87 11.02 -12.47
CA PRO A 264 5.18 10.50 -13.81
C PRO A 264 6.26 9.42 -13.78
N LEU A 265 6.04 8.37 -14.56
CA LEU A 265 7.05 7.34 -14.83
C LEU A 265 8.02 7.80 -15.92
N SER A 266 9.15 7.10 -16.05
CA SER A 266 10.12 7.39 -17.13
C SER A 266 9.46 7.35 -18.51
N GLY A 267 9.72 8.36 -19.33
CA GLY A 267 9.12 8.53 -20.66
C GLY A 267 7.81 9.31 -20.66
N MET A 268 7.17 9.53 -19.50
CA MET A 268 6.03 10.43 -19.39
C MET A 268 6.48 11.90 -19.42
N PRO A 269 5.65 12.80 -19.98
CA PRO A 269 5.81 14.23 -19.72
C PRO A 269 5.61 14.52 -18.21
N ALA A 270 6.21 15.61 -17.75
CA ALA A 270 5.99 16.06 -16.37
C ALA A 270 4.50 16.34 -16.15
N LEU A 271 3.97 15.81 -15.04
CA LEU A 271 2.59 16.06 -14.66
C LEU A 271 2.50 17.32 -13.79
N ASP A 272 1.52 18.17 -14.09
CA ASP A 272 1.25 19.42 -13.36
C ASP A 272 0.39 19.20 -12.09
N ARG A 273 -0.06 17.98 -11.86
CA ARG A 273 -0.94 17.60 -10.75
C ARG A 273 -0.74 16.16 -10.32
N PRO A 274 -1.11 15.80 -9.06
CA PRO A 274 -0.96 14.44 -8.58
C PRO A 274 -1.90 13.45 -9.27
N VAL A 275 -1.52 12.18 -9.25
CA VAL A 275 -2.34 11.07 -9.72
C VAL A 275 -2.90 10.32 -8.52
N VAL A 276 -4.20 10.03 -8.53
CA VAL A 276 -4.90 9.22 -7.54
C VAL A 276 -5.46 7.96 -8.18
N ASP A 277 -5.38 6.84 -7.47
CA ASP A 277 -5.93 5.57 -7.95
C ASP A 277 -7.45 5.53 -7.76
N GLU A 278 -8.18 5.40 -8.87
CA GLU A 278 -9.62 5.18 -8.94
C GLU A 278 -9.96 4.02 -9.89
N THR A 279 -9.04 3.07 -10.06
CA THR A 279 -9.27 1.90 -10.91
C THR A 279 -10.28 0.93 -10.31
N GLY A 280 -10.43 0.92 -8.98
CA GLY A 280 -11.20 -0.07 -8.24
C GLY A 280 -10.56 -1.46 -8.21
N LEU A 281 -9.36 -1.62 -8.78
CA LEU A 281 -8.61 -2.87 -8.74
C LEU A 281 -7.92 -3.03 -7.39
N THR A 282 -7.99 -4.23 -6.83
CA THR A 282 -7.36 -4.60 -5.56
C THR A 282 -6.29 -5.65 -5.79
N GLY A 283 -5.34 -5.76 -4.83
CA GLY A 283 -4.22 -6.72 -4.91
C GLY A 283 -2.96 -6.09 -5.48
N ASN A 284 -1.97 -6.95 -5.70
CA ASN A 284 -0.65 -6.57 -6.20
C ASN A 284 -0.46 -7.07 -7.62
N TYR A 285 0.26 -6.32 -8.41
CA TYR A 285 0.44 -6.54 -9.84
C TYR A 285 1.90 -6.54 -10.22
N ASP A 286 2.22 -7.36 -11.21
CA ASP A 286 3.43 -7.23 -12.01
C ASP A 286 3.05 -6.54 -13.31
N PHE A 287 3.84 -5.57 -13.77
CA PHE A 287 3.59 -4.92 -15.05
C PHE A 287 4.87 -4.60 -15.81
N SER A 288 4.70 -4.45 -17.12
CA SER A 288 5.70 -3.93 -18.03
C SER A 288 5.03 -3.03 -19.05
N ILE A 289 5.57 -1.83 -19.28
CA ILE A 289 5.09 -0.88 -20.28
C ILE A 289 6.27 -0.42 -21.12
N GLU A 290 6.09 -0.39 -22.44
CA GLU A 290 7.09 0.06 -23.38
C GLU A 290 6.55 1.24 -24.22
N SER A 291 7.31 2.33 -24.26
CA SER A 291 6.93 3.56 -24.94
C SER A 291 8.14 4.24 -25.56
N VAL A 292 7.90 5.18 -26.47
CA VAL A 292 8.93 6.09 -26.95
C VAL A 292 8.92 7.38 -26.10
N PRO A 293 10.09 8.01 -25.84
CA PRO A 293 10.14 9.27 -25.10
C PRO A 293 9.40 10.36 -25.88
N GLU A 294 8.53 11.10 -25.21
CA GLU A 294 7.97 12.34 -25.72
C GLU A 294 9.04 13.44 -25.65
N THR A 295 9.96 13.48 -26.61
CA THR A 295 10.98 14.52 -26.63
C THR A 295 10.46 15.77 -27.33
N THR A 296 10.30 16.84 -26.55
CA THR A 296 10.04 18.20 -27.09
C THR A 296 11.26 18.88 -27.71
N THR A 297 12.43 18.22 -27.76
CA THR A 297 13.70 18.86 -28.15
C THR A 297 14.65 17.96 -28.93
N VAL A 298 14.20 17.17 -29.90
CA VAL A 298 15.12 16.53 -30.85
C VAL A 298 15.04 17.31 -32.15
N PRO A 299 16.19 17.80 -32.70
CA PRO A 299 16.22 18.34 -34.08
C PRO A 299 15.72 17.27 -35.07
N GLU A 300 14.93 17.67 -36.05
CA GLU A 300 14.24 16.86 -37.08
C GLU A 300 15.12 15.90 -37.89
N THR A 301 16.34 15.61 -37.50
CA THR A 301 17.31 14.86 -38.27
C THR A 301 17.53 13.39 -37.87
N LYS A 302 16.85 12.89 -36.85
CA LYS A 302 16.80 11.43 -36.59
C LYS A 302 15.36 11.00 -36.58
N SER A 303 14.99 10.10 -37.49
CA SER A 303 13.71 9.40 -37.53
C SER A 303 13.40 8.93 -36.09
N ALA A 304 12.32 9.48 -35.47
CA ALA A 304 11.82 8.94 -34.25
C ALA A 304 11.50 7.45 -34.48
N GLU A 305 12.02 6.57 -33.65
CA GLU A 305 11.66 5.16 -33.71
C GLU A 305 10.13 5.05 -33.58
N PRO A 306 9.47 4.24 -34.44
CA PRO A 306 8.03 4.09 -34.41
C PRO A 306 7.63 3.34 -33.12
N GLY A 307 6.80 3.94 -32.31
CA GLY A 307 6.30 3.32 -31.07
C GLY A 307 5.21 4.17 -30.42
N PRO A 308 4.45 3.59 -29.48
CA PRO A 308 3.42 4.33 -28.77
C PRO A 308 4.03 5.38 -27.84
N THR A 309 3.35 6.51 -27.70
CA THR A 309 3.60 7.44 -26.60
C THR A 309 3.32 6.76 -25.26
N PHE A 310 3.80 7.34 -24.16
CA PHE A 310 3.54 6.74 -22.84
C PHE A 310 2.04 6.61 -22.52
N LEU A 311 1.23 7.61 -22.87
CA LEU A 311 -0.22 7.59 -22.59
C LEU A 311 -0.96 6.56 -23.46
N GLU A 312 -0.56 6.39 -24.72
CA GLU A 312 -1.08 5.32 -25.58
C GLU A 312 -0.68 3.94 -25.01
N ALA A 313 0.59 3.76 -24.65
CA ALA A 313 1.08 2.53 -24.04
C ALA A 313 0.37 2.22 -22.69
N LEU A 314 0.12 3.23 -21.87
CA LEU A 314 -0.63 3.09 -20.62
C LEU A 314 -2.03 2.51 -20.88
N GLN A 315 -2.69 3.00 -21.95
CA GLN A 315 -4.01 2.53 -22.31
C GLN A 315 -4.00 1.14 -22.96
N ASP A 316 -3.12 0.93 -23.95
CA ASP A 316 -3.15 -0.29 -24.76
C ASP A 316 -2.51 -1.48 -24.05
N GLN A 317 -1.45 -1.24 -23.26
CA GLN A 317 -0.70 -2.30 -22.60
C GLN A 317 -1.19 -2.57 -21.17
N LEU A 318 -1.51 -1.53 -20.38
CA LEU A 318 -1.98 -1.70 -19.02
C LEU A 318 -3.50 -1.58 -18.87
N GLY A 319 -4.23 -1.13 -19.91
CA GLY A 319 -5.68 -0.90 -19.84
C GLY A 319 -6.07 0.27 -18.92
N LEU A 320 -5.15 1.21 -18.69
CA LEU A 320 -5.30 2.32 -17.75
C LEU A 320 -5.30 3.65 -18.50
N LYS A 321 -5.98 4.64 -17.96
CA LYS A 321 -5.96 6.02 -18.49
C LYS A 321 -6.05 7.05 -17.37
N LEU A 322 -5.58 8.28 -17.66
CA LEU A 322 -5.67 9.43 -16.78
C LEU A 322 -6.90 10.28 -17.13
N VAL A 323 -7.70 10.62 -16.13
CA VAL A 323 -8.87 11.50 -16.26
C VAL A 323 -8.72 12.70 -15.33
N SER A 324 -8.80 13.90 -15.88
CA SER A 324 -8.72 15.13 -15.08
C SER A 324 -9.99 15.32 -14.25
N LYS A 325 -9.82 15.61 -12.94
CA LYS A 325 -10.91 15.92 -12.00
C LYS A 325 -10.42 16.82 -10.87
N THR A 326 -11.34 17.22 -10.00
CA THR A 326 -11.02 17.85 -8.71
C THR A 326 -10.96 16.78 -7.63
N GLY A 327 -9.94 16.82 -6.78
CA GLY A 327 -9.74 15.90 -5.67
C GLY A 327 -8.95 16.55 -4.54
N GLU A 328 -8.57 15.75 -3.55
CA GLU A 328 -7.70 16.19 -2.47
C GLU A 328 -6.24 16.19 -2.94
N VAL A 329 -5.56 17.31 -2.78
CA VAL A 329 -4.13 17.46 -3.01
C VAL A 329 -3.46 17.67 -1.66
N THR A 330 -2.61 16.73 -1.27
CA THR A 330 -1.80 16.83 -0.05
C THR A 330 -0.36 17.16 -0.45
N THR A 331 0.21 18.20 0.14
CA THR A 331 1.60 18.61 -0.03
C THR A 331 2.33 18.61 1.31
N LEU A 332 3.64 18.41 1.27
CA LEU A 332 4.52 18.65 2.41
C LEU A 332 5.05 20.07 2.33
N VAL A 333 4.82 20.85 3.38
CA VAL A 333 5.34 22.23 3.53
C VAL A 333 6.55 22.17 4.43
N ILE A 334 7.66 22.77 3.99
CA ILE A 334 8.90 22.90 4.78
C ILE A 334 8.88 24.25 5.50
N ASP A 335 8.75 24.20 6.82
CA ASP A 335 8.80 25.39 7.66
C ASP A 335 10.24 25.83 7.92
N HIS A 336 11.14 24.85 8.08
CA HIS A 336 12.54 25.09 8.40
C HIS A 336 13.43 23.89 8.07
N ILE A 337 14.66 24.13 7.60
CA ILE A 337 15.72 23.14 7.43
C ILE A 337 17.10 23.80 7.47
N GLU A 338 18.08 23.15 8.09
CA GLU A 338 19.48 23.61 8.20
C GLU A 338 20.44 22.51 7.73
N GLU A 339 21.62 22.93 7.26
CA GLU A 339 22.72 21.98 7.03
C GLU A 339 23.14 21.30 8.34
N PRO A 340 23.44 19.97 8.30
CA PRO A 340 23.85 19.27 9.50
C PRO A 340 25.23 19.74 9.94
N THR A 341 25.41 19.93 11.23
CA THR A 341 26.77 20.13 11.79
C THR A 341 27.55 18.83 11.63
N PRO A 342 28.84 18.89 11.22
CA PRO A 342 29.70 17.70 11.18
C PRO A 342 29.71 16.96 12.53
N ASN A 343 29.68 15.62 12.47
CA ASN A 343 29.81 14.77 13.67
C ASN A 343 31.20 14.83 14.22
#